data_f672b592f5f8b77ea5bfea812accd997
#
_entry.id   f672b592f5f8b77ea5bfea812accd997
#
_cell.length_a   1.000
_cell.length_b   1.000
_cell.length_c   1.000
_cell.angle_alpha   90.00
_cell.angle_beta   90.00
_cell.angle_gamma   90.00
#
_symmetry.space_group_name_H-M   'P 1'
#
loop_
_entity.id
_entity.type
_entity.pdbx_description
1 polymer ?
#
loop_
_entity_poly.entity_id
_entity_poly.type
_entity_poly.pdbx_seq_one_letter_code
_entity_poly.pdbx_strand_id
1 'polypeptide(L)'
;MKYSVTLISTDENERLTELYLPKVLYEIKSEIYGCCIKLLSDDHTVKETWQENFYPMSQHVRSHGRLFVFRDPSCEPDTVFFDPHSRSAFLINFNYYGWIKSIALSLAGDILEDEHNIYSVHGACLDIDGKGLCIIGNSGAGKTTQTYGLLKDPHSRIVSDDWFFSRVYGPDILAYGSEKNFYIRKDLATVWKEYDGLVPEGDFDNEGRAVADLRWVIGKGRILPMTTLKMMIILKRDPNDTNEARSLGPEDGLKLFEDNAYFNPHLLVNNPYKKHIRKQYITNLLDRTTVYLVNTTKTAQETQRLIRSLANVPQTP
;
A
#
# COMPACT_ATOMS: atom_id res chain seq x y z
N MET A 1 -2.52 -11.89 8.78
CA MET A 1 -2.59 -12.22 7.33
C MET A 1 -3.24 -13.59 7.18
N LYS A 2 -3.95 -13.82 6.08
CA LYS A 2 -4.57 -15.14 5.81
C LYS A 2 -3.71 -16.00 4.86
N TYR A 3 -2.54 -15.52 4.40
CA TYR A 3 -1.60 -16.29 3.60
C TYR A 3 -0.22 -16.34 4.27
N SER A 4 0.56 -17.36 3.94
CA SER A 4 1.95 -17.52 4.37
C SER A 4 2.87 -17.50 3.15
N VAL A 5 4.07 -16.93 3.32
CA VAL A 5 5.10 -16.92 2.28
C VAL A 5 6.14 -17.97 2.61
N THR A 6 6.35 -18.89 1.67
CA THR A 6 7.40 -19.89 1.73
C THR A 6 8.54 -19.45 0.79
N LEU A 7 9.72 -19.24 1.35
CA LEU A 7 10.91 -19.00 0.54
C LEU A 7 11.37 -20.32 -0.08
N ILE A 8 11.64 -20.29 -1.39
CA ILE A 8 12.06 -21.46 -2.17
C ILE A 8 13.44 -21.25 -2.80
N SER A 9 14.08 -22.35 -3.17
CA SER A 9 15.34 -22.36 -3.91
C SER A 9 15.13 -22.06 -5.39
N THR A 10 16.23 -21.78 -6.11
CA THR A 10 16.23 -21.62 -7.56
C THR A 10 15.76 -22.89 -8.28
N ASP A 11 16.16 -24.07 -7.82
CA ASP A 11 15.73 -25.35 -8.42
C ASP A 11 14.23 -25.54 -8.29
N GLU A 12 13.64 -25.20 -7.13
CA GLU A 12 12.20 -25.26 -6.94
C GLU A 12 11.48 -24.20 -7.77
N ASN A 13 12.05 -23.00 -7.94
CA ASN A 13 11.52 -21.99 -8.85
C ASN A 13 11.53 -22.46 -10.31
N GLU A 14 12.59 -23.15 -10.76
CA GLU A 14 12.65 -23.72 -12.11
C GLU A 14 11.55 -24.76 -12.30
N ARG A 15 11.41 -25.68 -11.35
CA ARG A 15 10.34 -26.70 -11.35
C ARG A 15 8.93 -26.08 -11.42
N LEU A 16 8.65 -25.06 -10.61
CA LEU A 16 7.35 -24.37 -10.64
C LEU A 16 7.15 -23.58 -11.95
N THR A 17 8.22 -22.99 -12.47
CA THR A 17 8.18 -22.28 -13.76
C THR A 17 7.85 -23.26 -14.89
N GLU A 18 8.48 -24.42 -14.97
CA GLU A 18 8.17 -25.48 -15.96
C GLU A 18 6.71 -25.97 -15.84
N LEU A 19 6.18 -26.05 -14.61
CA LEU A 19 4.81 -26.49 -14.36
C LEU A 19 3.76 -25.46 -14.80
N TYR A 20 3.99 -24.16 -14.54
CA TYR A 20 2.97 -23.13 -14.75
C TYR A 20 3.15 -22.33 -16.06
N LEU A 21 4.37 -22.19 -16.59
CA LEU A 21 4.60 -21.42 -17.83
C LEU A 21 3.77 -21.91 -19.04
N PRO A 22 3.59 -23.23 -19.25
CA PRO A 22 2.72 -23.71 -20.34
C PRO A 22 1.22 -23.39 -20.16
N LYS A 23 0.80 -23.02 -18.96
CA LYS A 23 -0.60 -22.69 -18.63
C LYS A 23 -0.91 -21.21 -18.79
N VAL A 24 0.10 -20.37 -19.04
CA VAL A 24 -0.05 -18.90 -19.14
C VAL A 24 -0.91 -18.55 -20.33
N LEU A 25 -2.02 -17.85 -20.09
CA LEU A 25 -2.88 -17.24 -21.11
C LEU A 25 -2.64 -15.73 -21.23
N TYR A 26 -2.23 -15.08 -20.14
CA TYR A 26 -2.02 -13.64 -20.06
C TYR A 26 -0.62 -13.32 -19.53
N GLU A 27 0.16 -12.58 -20.31
CA GLU A 27 1.45 -12.03 -19.93
C GLU A 27 1.36 -10.51 -20.00
N ILE A 28 1.53 -9.82 -18.85
CA ILE A 28 1.39 -8.37 -18.77
C ILE A 28 2.59 -7.81 -18.01
N LYS A 29 3.24 -6.81 -18.59
CA LYS A 29 4.27 -6.02 -17.92
C LYS A 29 3.69 -4.72 -17.43
N SER A 30 3.87 -4.45 -16.14
CA SER A 30 3.38 -3.24 -15.51
C SER A 30 4.47 -2.54 -14.71
N GLU A 31 4.34 -1.23 -14.62
CA GLU A 31 5.22 -0.39 -13.81
C GLU A 31 4.69 -0.29 -12.39
N ILE A 32 5.55 -0.57 -11.42
CA ILE A 32 5.37 -0.28 -10.00
C ILE A 32 6.58 0.54 -9.55
N TYR A 33 6.44 1.85 -9.53
CA TYR A 33 7.50 2.81 -9.21
C TYR A 33 8.85 2.47 -9.90
N GLY A 34 8.84 2.45 -11.23
CA GLY A 34 10.04 2.16 -12.04
C GLY A 34 10.41 0.68 -12.15
N CYS A 35 9.89 -0.19 -11.27
CA CYS A 35 10.07 -1.63 -11.39
C CYS A 35 9.12 -2.21 -12.44
N CYS A 36 9.66 -2.96 -13.41
CA CYS A 36 8.86 -3.76 -14.33
C CYS A 36 8.49 -5.08 -13.67
N ILE A 37 7.25 -5.22 -13.23
CA ILE A 37 6.72 -6.48 -12.71
C ILE A 37 5.89 -7.16 -13.80
N LYS A 38 6.23 -8.43 -14.10
CA LYS A 38 5.52 -9.24 -15.08
C LYS A 38 4.50 -10.12 -14.38
N LEU A 39 3.22 -9.90 -14.66
CA LEU A 39 2.15 -10.82 -14.32
C LEU A 39 2.08 -11.94 -15.36
N LEU A 40 1.93 -13.18 -14.90
CA LEU A 40 1.72 -14.39 -15.68
C LEU A 40 0.52 -15.13 -15.07
N SER A 41 -0.58 -15.26 -15.80
CA SER A 41 -1.82 -15.83 -15.26
C SER A 41 -2.64 -16.54 -16.33
N ASP A 42 -3.55 -17.42 -15.92
CA ASP A 42 -4.63 -17.99 -16.72
C ASP A 42 -5.99 -17.34 -16.43
N ASP A 43 -6.07 -16.45 -15.43
CA ASP A 43 -7.31 -15.82 -14.96
C ASP A 43 -7.53 -14.45 -15.61
N HIS A 44 -8.63 -14.34 -16.39
CA HIS A 44 -9.01 -13.10 -17.07
C HIS A 44 -9.35 -11.97 -16.11
N THR A 45 -10.02 -12.26 -14.98
CA THR A 45 -10.42 -11.25 -13.99
C THR A 45 -9.18 -10.64 -13.29
N VAL A 46 -8.21 -11.48 -12.96
CA VAL A 46 -6.92 -11.02 -12.43
C VAL A 46 -6.22 -10.09 -13.41
N LYS A 47 -6.19 -10.48 -14.71
CA LYS A 47 -5.61 -9.67 -15.80
C LYS A 47 -6.28 -8.30 -15.91
N GLU A 48 -7.60 -8.22 -15.91
CA GLU A 48 -8.34 -6.96 -16.06
C GLU A 48 -8.13 -6.05 -14.87
N THR A 49 -8.32 -6.56 -13.64
CA THR A 49 -8.13 -5.79 -12.42
C THR A 49 -6.68 -5.29 -12.27
N TRP A 50 -5.71 -6.10 -12.70
CA TRP A 50 -4.30 -5.71 -12.74
C TRP A 50 -4.04 -4.53 -13.69
N GLN A 51 -4.60 -4.55 -14.90
CA GLN A 51 -4.48 -3.47 -15.88
C GLN A 51 -5.15 -2.17 -15.42
N GLU A 52 -6.25 -2.28 -14.66
CA GLU A 52 -6.87 -1.12 -14.02
C GLU A 52 -6.01 -0.57 -12.88
N ASN A 53 -5.31 -1.42 -12.13
CA ASN A 53 -4.59 -1.01 -10.92
C ASN A 53 -3.19 -0.44 -11.22
N PHE A 54 -2.48 -0.94 -12.25
CA PHE A 54 -1.10 -0.55 -12.52
C PHE A 54 -0.91 0.06 -13.92
N TYR A 55 0.09 0.93 -14.06
CA TYR A 55 0.47 1.48 -15.36
C TYR A 55 1.10 0.40 -16.26
N PRO A 56 0.76 0.37 -17.56
CA PRO A 56 1.41 -0.56 -18.47
C PRO A 56 2.88 -0.19 -18.67
N MET A 57 3.72 -1.19 -18.87
CA MET A 57 5.12 -1.03 -19.25
C MET A 57 5.40 -1.66 -20.61
N SER A 58 6.39 -1.12 -21.32
CA SER A 58 6.80 -1.63 -22.63
C SER A 58 7.19 -3.10 -22.56
N GLN A 59 6.74 -3.90 -23.55
CA GLN A 59 7.11 -5.30 -23.68
C GLN A 59 8.63 -5.52 -23.93
N HIS A 60 9.33 -4.49 -24.41
CA HIS A 60 10.77 -4.56 -24.65
C HIS A 60 11.62 -4.38 -23.37
N VAL A 61 11.04 -3.91 -22.27
CA VAL A 61 11.74 -3.79 -20.98
C VAL A 61 11.85 -5.18 -20.36
N ARG A 62 13.05 -5.56 -19.90
CA ARG A 62 13.24 -6.78 -19.12
C ARG A 62 12.53 -6.64 -17.77
N SER A 63 11.76 -7.66 -17.38
CA SER A 63 11.10 -7.65 -16.06
C SER A 63 12.12 -7.74 -14.94
N HIS A 64 11.93 -6.92 -13.90
CA HIS A 64 12.73 -6.95 -12.67
C HIS A 64 12.22 -8.05 -11.72
N GLY A 65 10.93 -8.38 -11.79
CA GLY A 65 10.31 -9.46 -11.04
C GLY A 65 9.16 -10.11 -11.81
N ARG A 66 8.79 -11.32 -11.41
CA ARG A 66 7.71 -12.11 -12.02
C ARG A 66 6.71 -12.53 -10.96
N LEU A 67 5.42 -12.42 -11.30
CA LEU A 67 4.31 -12.83 -10.47
C LEU A 67 3.47 -13.85 -11.26
N PHE A 68 3.50 -15.10 -10.84
CA PHE A 68 2.67 -16.17 -11.37
C PHE A 68 1.41 -16.28 -10.51
N VAL A 69 0.22 -16.20 -11.12
CA VAL A 69 -1.07 -16.30 -10.42
C VAL A 69 -1.91 -17.36 -11.10
N PHE A 70 -2.12 -18.49 -10.41
CA PHE A 70 -2.77 -19.67 -10.98
C PHE A 70 -3.73 -20.33 -9.98
N ARG A 71 -4.64 -21.15 -10.53
CA ARG A 71 -5.44 -22.09 -9.76
C ARG A 71 -4.88 -23.49 -9.94
N ASP A 72 -4.64 -24.20 -8.84
CA ASP A 72 -4.18 -25.57 -8.82
C ASP A 72 -4.84 -26.32 -7.66
N PRO A 73 -5.78 -27.25 -7.97
CA PRO A 73 -6.48 -28.02 -6.93
C PRO A 73 -5.58 -28.93 -6.09
N SER A 74 -4.34 -29.17 -6.50
CA SER A 74 -3.37 -29.96 -5.74
C SER A 74 -2.66 -29.16 -4.66
N CYS A 75 -2.83 -27.83 -4.63
CA CYS A 75 -2.22 -26.92 -3.65
C CYS A 75 -3.27 -26.38 -2.67
N GLU A 76 -2.81 -26.07 -1.46
CA GLU A 76 -3.64 -25.41 -0.46
C GLU A 76 -4.04 -23.99 -0.90
N PRO A 77 -5.19 -23.46 -0.44
CA PRO A 77 -5.59 -22.09 -0.69
C PRO A 77 -4.56 -21.05 -0.19
N ASP A 78 -4.51 -19.92 -0.88
CA ASP A 78 -3.71 -18.75 -0.49
C ASP A 78 -2.22 -19.06 -0.23
N THR A 79 -1.63 -19.94 -1.06
CA THR A 79 -0.22 -20.34 -0.97
C THR A 79 0.67 -19.41 -1.78
N VAL A 80 1.76 -18.93 -1.16
CA VAL A 80 2.79 -18.13 -1.82
C VAL A 80 4.14 -18.83 -1.73
N PHE A 81 4.75 -19.07 -2.89
CA PHE A 81 6.16 -19.44 -2.97
C PHE A 81 6.95 -18.26 -3.54
N PHE A 82 8.06 -17.91 -2.91
CA PHE A 82 8.90 -16.81 -3.36
C PHE A 82 10.37 -17.21 -3.43
N ASP A 83 10.97 -17.04 -4.62
CA ASP A 83 12.42 -17.13 -4.81
C ASP A 83 13.02 -15.70 -4.82
N PRO A 84 13.73 -15.30 -3.76
CA PRO A 84 14.34 -13.97 -3.68
C PRO A 84 15.45 -13.76 -4.73
N HIS A 85 16.11 -14.83 -5.16
CA HIS A 85 17.24 -14.74 -6.10
C HIS A 85 16.76 -14.41 -7.51
N SER A 86 15.76 -15.11 -8.01
CA SER A 86 15.15 -14.85 -9.33
C SER A 86 14.05 -13.79 -9.29
N ARG A 87 13.65 -13.32 -8.09
CA ARG A 87 12.56 -12.37 -7.87
C ARG A 87 11.26 -12.85 -8.51
N SER A 88 10.94 -14.13 -8.27
CA SER A 88 9.74 -14.78 -8.80
C SER A 88 8.84 -15.23 -7.66
N ALA A 89 7.58 -14.81 -7.68
CA ALA A 89 6.54 -15.22 -6.74
C ALA A 89 5.46 -16.03 -7.45
N PHE A 90 5.04 -17.14 -6.84
CA PHE A 90 3.95 -17.99 -7.29
C PHE A 90 2.81 -17.90 -6.28
N LEU A 91 1.66 -17.42 -6.73
CA LEU A 91 0.44 -17.25 -5.96
C LEU A 91 -0.57 -18.29 -6.42
N ILE A 92 -0.87 -19.24 -5.57
CA ILE A 92 -1.72 -20.37 -5.94
C ILE A 92 -3.02 -20.30 -5.15
N ASN A 93 -4.14 -20.44 -5.87
CA ASN A 93 -5.51 -20.48 -5.33
C ASN A 93 -5.95 -19.20 -4.59
N PHE A 94 -5.47 -18.03 -5.03
CA PHE A 94 -5.91 -16.75 -4.49
C PHE A 94 -7.29 -16.37 -5.05
N ASN A 95 -8.22 -16.05 -4.15
CA ASN A 95 -9.58 -15.59 -4.48
C ASN A 95 -9.78 -14.09 -4.21
N TYR A 96 -8.79 -13.42 -3.62
CA TYR A 96 -8.88 -12.02 -3.25
C TYR A 96 -7.77 -11.20 -3.91
N TYR A 97 -8.15 -10.34 -4.85
CA TYR A 97 -7.22 -9.51 -5.62
C TYR A 97 -6.34 -8.60 -4.72
N GLY A 98 -6.88 -8.10 -3.61
CA GLY A 98 -6.11 -7.26 -2.69
C GLY A 98 -4.82 -7.91 -2.17
N TRP A 99 -4.77 -9.25 -2.05
CA TRP A 99 -3.52 -9.94 -1.69
C TRP A 99 -2.59 -10.10 -2.87
N ILE A 100 -3.12 -10.36 -4.09
CA ILE A 100 -2.32 -10.38 -5.32
C ILE A 100 -1.63 -9.02 -5.49
N LYS A 101 -2.38 -7.94 -5.36
CA LYS A 101 -1.88 -6.56 -5.35
C LYS A 101 -0.79 -6.35 -4.30
N SER A 102 -1.05 -6.73 -3.05
CA SER A 102 -0.08 -6.55 -1.94
C SER A 102 1.21 -7.31 -2.17
N ILE A 103 1.15 -8.51 -2.75
CA ILE A 103 2.35 -9.30 -3.07
C ILE A 103 3.11 -8.69 -4.25
N ALA A 104 2.42 -8.15 -5.25
CA ALA A 104 3.05 -7.41 -6.35
C ALA A 104 3.81 -6.17 -5.84
N LEU A 105 3.18 -5.38 -4.95
CA LEU A 105 3.80 -4.23 -4.30
C LEU A 105 4.98 -4.64 -3.40
N SER A 106 4.87 -5.78 -2.71
CA SER A 106 5.96 -6.36 -1.93
C SER A 106 7.14 -6.80 -2.79
N LEU A 107 6.87 -7.41 -3.94
CA LEU A 107 7.91 -7.84 -4.88
C LEU A 107 8.67 -6.62 -5.43
N ALA A 108 7.96 -5.58 -5.85
CA ALA A 108 8.59 -4.33 -6.24
C ALA A 108 9.35 -3.69 -5.06
N GLY A 109 8.75 -3.71 -3.87
CA GLY A 109 9.34 -3.16 -2.65
C GLY A 109 10.63 -3.88 -2.23
N ASP A 110 10.71 -5.20 -2.38
CA ASP A 110 11.93 -5.97 -2.08
C ASP A 110 13.08 -5.59 -3.03
N ILE A 111 12.76 -5.39 -4.32
CA ILE A 111 13.71 -4.91 -5.32
C ILE A 111 14.19 -3.49 -4.99
N LEU A 112 13.26 -2.59 -4.69
CA LEU A 112 13.54 -1.19 -4.38
C LEU A 112 14.37 -1.05 -3.10
N GLU A 113 14.12 -1.88 -2.11
CA GLU A 113 14.86 -1.91 -0.84
C GLU A 113 16.30 -2.35 -1.07
N ASP A 114 16.52 -3.42 -1.83
CA ASP A 114 17.84 -4.00 -2.06
C ASP A 114 18.73 -3.15 -2.98
N GLU A 115 18.14 -2.59 -4.05
CA GLU A 115 18.91 -1.92 -5.09
C GLU A 115 18.98 -0.40 -4.89
N HIS A 116 17.98 0.20 -4.21
CA HIS A 116 17.78 1.65 -4.22
C HIS A 116 17.62 2.29 -2.83
N ASN A 117 17.62 1.51 -1.75
CA ASN A 117 17.31 1.98 -0.39
C ASN A 117 15.97 2.73 -0.32
N ILE A 118 14.97 2.23 -1.03
CA ILE A 118 13.60 2.71 -1.05
C ILE A 118 12.72 1.71 -0.34
N TYR A 119 12.02 2.14 0.69
CA TYR A 119 11.32 1.27 1.63
C TYR A 119 9.81 1.34 1.45
N SER A 120 9.15 0.21 1.65
CA SER A 120 7.69 0.10 1.63
C SER A 120 7.07 0.57 2.93
N VAL A 121 6.05 1.41 2.84
CA VAL A 121 5.24 1.83 4.00
C VAL A 121 3.78 1.46 3.74
N HIS A 122 3.19 0.68 4.64
CA HIS A 122 1.76 0.33 4.59
C HIS A 122 0.95 1.42 5.27
N GLY A 123 0.43 2.33 4.47
CA GLY A 123 -0.34 3.49 4.91
C GLY A 123 -0.71 4.39 3.75
N ALA A 124 -1.54 5.39 4.02
CA ALA A 124 -1.87 6.41 3.05
C ALA A 124 -0.83 7.54 3.05
N CYS A 125 -0.65 8.18 1.91
CA CYS A 125 0.22 9.35 1.76
C CYS A 125 -0.51 10.44 0.96
N LEU A 126 -0.57 11.62 1.54
CA LEU A 126 -1.18 12.81 0.94
C LEU A 126 -0.16 13.95 0.92
N ASP A 127 -0.45 14.94 0.10
CA ASP A 127 0.22 16.23 0.09
C ASP A 127 -0.81 17.32 0.39
N ILE A 128 -0.49 18.22 1.30
CA ILE A 128 -1.32 19.37 1.65
C ILE A 128 -0.45 20.61 1.50
N ASP A 129 -0.72 21.38 0.45
CA ASP A 129 0.04 22.61 0.10
C ASP A 129 1.58 22.40 0.05
N GLY A 130 2.02 21.28 -0.54
CA GLY A 130 3.45 20.95 -0.68
C GLY A 130 4.07 20.28 0.55
N LYS A 131 3.27 19.92 1.56
CA LYS A 131 3.71 19.20 2.76
C LYS A 131 3.09 17.81 2.80
N GLY A 132 3.94 16.80 2.69
CA GLY A 132 3.50 15.40 2.74
C GLY A 132 3.05 15.00 4.14
N LEU A 133 1.93 14.31 4.21
CA LEU A 133 1.35 13.71 5.40
C LEU A 133 1.08 12.23 5.15
N CYS A 134 1.57 11.33 6.00
CA CYS A 134 1.20 9.92 5.94
C CYS A 134 0.29 9.52 7.11
N ILE A 135 -0.62 8.57 6.84
CA ILE A 135 -1.55 8.00 7.80
C ILE A 135 -1.28 6.50 7.91
N ILE A 136 -0.84 6.07 9.09
CA ILE A 136 -0.51 4.68 9.39
C ILE A 136 -1.44 4.18 10.52
N GLY A 137 -1.64 2.89 10.61
CA GLY A 137 -2.44 2.27 11.68
C GLY A 137 -2.92 0.87 11.31
N ASN A 138 -3.40 0.13 12.28
CA ASN A 138 -3.93 -1.21 12.09
C ASN A 138 -5.18 -1.23 11.21
N SER A 139 -5.53 -2.41 10.71
CA SER A 139 -6.81 -2.60 10.01
C SER A 139 -7.97 -2.17 10.91
N GLY A 140 -8.92 -1.42 10.36
CA GLY A 140 -10.06 -0.89 11.11
C GLY A 140 -9.78 0.39 11.92
N ALA A 141 -8.54 0.88 11.99
CA ALA A 141 -8.22 2.14 12.68
C ALA A 141 -8.74 3.41 11.98
N GLY A 142 -9.26 3.30 10.75
CA GLY A 142 -9.86 4.41 10.02
C GLY A 142 -8.93 5.11 9.01
N LYS A 143 -7.83 4.48 8.58
CA LYS A 143 -6.90 5.06 7.58
C LYS A 143 -7.64 5.59 6.35
N THR A 144 -8.32 4.70 5.62
CA THR A 144 -9.09 5.07 4.41
C THR A 144 -10.09 6.19 4.70
N THR A 145 -10.88 6.06 5.77
CA THR A 145 -11.86 7.07 6.16
C THR A 145 -11.23 8.45 6.32
N GLN A 146 -10.12 8.56 7.05
CA GLN A 146 -9.47 9.85 7.30
C GLN A 146 -8.73 10.38 6.06
N THR A 147 -8.13 9.51 5.26
CA THR A 147 -7.51 9.86 3.97
C THR A 147 -8.51 10.54 3.04
N TYR A 148 -9.64 9.92 2.81
CA TYR A 148 -10.68 10.46 1.92
C TYR A 148 -11.39 11.66 2.52
N GLY A 149 -11.48 11.74 3.86
CA GLY A 149 -11.94 12.95 4.54
C GLY A 149 -11.03 14.16 4.31
N LEU A 150 -9.69 13.97 4.30
CA LEU A 150 -8.72 15.01 3.93
C LEU A 150 -8.85 15.44 2.48
N LEU A 151 -9.09 14.49 1.58
CA LEU A 151 -9.24 14.77 0.14
C LEU A 151 -10.49 15.57 -0.22
N LYS A 152 -11.43 15.80 0.70
CA LYS A 152 -12.53 16.77 0.50
C LYS A 152 -12.01 18.21 0.39
N ASP A 153 -10.85 18.50 0.96
CA ASP A 153 -10.20 19.80 0.83
C ASP A 153 -9.55 19.94 -0.55
N PRO A 154 -9.81 21.04 -1.30
CA PRO A 154 -9.24 21.25 -2.63
C PRO A 154 -7.71 21.39 -2.64
N HIS A 155 -7.08 21.74 -1.52
CA HIS A 155 -5.65 21.85 -1.37
C HIS A 155 -4.96 20.51 -1.07
N SER A 156 -5.74 19.49 -0.69
CA SER A 156 -5.22 18.15 -0.45
C SER A 156 -5.09 17.38 -1.76
N ARG A 157 -3.98 16.69 -1.94
CA ARG A 157 -3.65 15.82 -3.07
C ARG A 157 -3.25 14.46 -2.55
N ILE A 158 -3.49 13.42 -3.33
CA ILE A 158 -3.16 12.06 -2.93
C ILE A 158 -1.94 11.55 -3.68
N VAL A 159 -1.04 10.86 -2.95
CA VAL A 159 0.08 10.09 -3.49
C VAL A 159 -0.26 8.61 -3.49
N SER A 160 -0.82 8.10 -2.39
CA SER A 160 -1.32 6.73 -2.26
C SER A 160 -2.31 6.62 -1.09
N ASP A 161 -3.25 5.67 -1.14
CA ASP A 161 -4.25 5.47 -0.08
C ASP A 161 -3.96 4.26 0.83
N ASP A 162 -3.09 3.34 0.42
CA ASP A 162 -2.86 2.09 1.14
C ASP A 162 -1.37 1.70 1.24
N TRP A 163 -0.58 2.01 0.21
CA TRP A 163 0.82 1.62 0.14
C TRP A 163 1.64 2.65 -0.63
N PHE A 164 2.73 3.11 -0.06
CA PHE A 164 3.65 3.99 -0.75
C PHE A 164 5.12 3.56 -0.53
N PHE A 165 5.99 4.00 -1.43
CA PHE A 165 7.42 3.83 -1.29
C PHE A 165 8.05 5.10 -0.77
N SER A 166 9.13 4.99 0.01
CA SER A 166 9.80 6.19 0.51
C SER A 166 11.27 5.95 0.81
N ARG A 167 12.04 7.05 0.80
CA ARG A 167 13.46 7.04 1.12
C ARG A 167 13.91 8.30 1.84
N VAL A 168 15.03 8.19 2.54
CA VAL A 168 15.76 9.34 3.07
C VAL A 168 16.48 10.05 1.92
N TYR A 169 16.32 11.36 1.82
CA TYR A 169 16.99 12.20 0.84
C TYR A 169 17.54 13.46 1.53
N GLY A 170 18.79 13.41 1.97
CA GLY A 170 19.37 14.48 2.81
C GLY A 170 18.58 14.69 4.11
N PRO A 171 18.09 15.89 4.39
CA PRO A 171 17.28 16.18 5.57
C PRO A 171 15.82 15.73 5.42
N ASP A 172 15.40 15.34 4.23
CA ASP A 172 14.01 15.07 3.90
C ASP A 172 13.70 13.58 3.77
N ILE A 173 12.42 13.25 3.83
CA ILE A 173 11.85 11.97 3.44
C ILE A 173 11.00 12.19 2.19
N LEU A 174 11.35 11.52 1.09
CA LEU A 174 10.53 11.52 -0.11
C LEU A 174 9.59 10.31 -0.09
N ALA A 175 8.34 10.53 -0.44
CA ALA A 175 7.32 9.49 -0.57
C ALA A 175 6.78 9.45 -2.00
N TYR A 176 6.53 8.26 -2.51
CA TYR A 176 6.21 7.98 -3.91
C TYR A 176 4.97 7.10 -4.03
N GLY A 177 4.13 7.38 -5.02
CA GLY A 177 2.97 6.55 -5.35
C GLY A 177 3.39 5.18 -5.90
N SER A 178 2.58 4.19 -5.62
CA SER A 178 2.81 2.78 -5.99
C SER A 178 1.86 2.29 -7.07
N GLU A 179 0.71 2.93 -7.27
CA GLU A 179 -0.41 2.44 -8.07
C GLU A 179 -0.95 3.54 -9.00
N LYS A 180 -1.57 3.13 -10.10
CA LYS A 180 -2.26 4.01 -11.05
C LYS A 180 -3.62 4.46 -10.52
N ASN A 181 -4.39 3.49 -10.01
CA ASN A 181 -5.73 3.65 -9.46
C ASN A 181 -5.79 3.07 -8.04
N PHE A 182 -6.84 3.39 -7.32
CA PHE A 182 -6.97 3.13 -5.89
C PHE A 182 -7.95 1.99 -5.62
N TYR A 183 -7.64 1.16 -4.62
CA TYR A 183 -8.47 0.01 -4.27
C TYR A 183 -9.37 0.34 -3.08
N ILE A 184 -10.54 0.89 -3.38
CA ILE A 184 -11.47 1.49 -2.41
C ILE A 184 -12.49 0.48 -1.87
N ARG A 185 -13.11 0.84 -0.76
CA ARG A 185 -14.19 0.08 -0.13
C ARG A 185 -15.56 0.65 -0.48
N LYS A 186 -16.55 -0.24 -0.62
CA LYS A 186 -17.97 0.10 -0.86
C LYS A 186 -18.56 1.03 0.22
N ASP A 187 -18.12 0.88 1.49
CA ASP A 187 -18.63 1.67 2.61
C ASP A 187 -18.08 3.10 2.69
N LEU A 188 -17.17 3.48 1.80
CA LEU A 188 -16.60 4.84 1.77
C LEU A 188 -17.68 5.91 1.62
N ALA A 189 -18.63 5.72 0.73
CA ALA A 189 -19.72 6.65 0.47
C ALA A 189 -20.72 6.77 1.65
N THR A 190 -20.80 5.77 2.51
CA THR A 190 -21.66 5.88 3.73
C THR A 190 -21.13 6.91 4.72
N VAL A 191 -19.81 7.16 4.71
CA VAL A 191 -19.17 8.16 5.58
C VAL A 191 -19.01 9.50 4.87
N TRP A 192 -18.62 9.45 3.59
CA TRP A 192 -18.35 10.63 2.76
C TRP A 192 -19.17 10.54 1.47
N LYS A 193 -20.34 11.19 1.46
CA LYS A 193 -21.30 11.16 0.33
C LYS A 193 -20.72 11.67 -0.99
N GLU A 194 -19.69 12.48 -0.94
CA GLU A 194 -18.99 13.02 -2.10
C GLU A 194 -18.37 11.94 -2.98
N TYR A 195 -18.16 10.75 -2.43
CA TYR A 195 -17.62 9.58 -3.15
C TYR A 195 -18.72 8.60 -3.59
N ASP A 196 -19.99 8.98 -3.46
CA ASP A 196 -21.10 8.22 -4.02
C ASP A 196 -20.97 8.19 -5.55
N GLY A 197 -21.17 7.03 -6.15
CA GLY A 197 -20.99 6.85 -7.59
C GLY A 197 -19.55 6.80 -8.12
N LEU A 198 -18.54 6.79 -7.24
CA LEU A 198 -17.14 6.63 -7.67
C LEU A 198 -16.89 5.31 -8.39
N VAL A 199 -17.60 4.26 -7.98
CA VAL A 199 -17.57 2.94 -8.61
C VAL A 199 -19.00 2.48 -8.82
N PRO A 200 -19.39 2.07 -10.05
CA PRO A 200 -20.72 1.55 -10.32
C PRO A 200 -21.05 0.33 -9.43
N GLU A 201 -22.32 0.20 -9.09
CA GLU A 201 -22.81 -0.96 -8.34
C GLU A 201 -22.67 -2.21 -9.23
N GLY A 202 -21.91 -3.20 -8.77
CA GLY A 202 -21.59 -4.41 -9.53
C GLY A 202 -20.11 -4.58 -9.85
N ASP A 203 -19.32 -3.52 -9.78
CA ASP A 203 -17.86 -3.58 -9.98
C ASP A 203 -17.11 -3.95 -8.69
N PHE A 204 -17.83 -4.06 -7.57
CA PHE A 204 -17.24 -4.47 -6.29
C PHE A 204 -17.07 -5.98 -6.20
N ASP A 205 -15.91 -6.40 -5.73
CA ASP A 205 -15.63 -7.81 -5.42
C ASP A 205 -16.43 -8.32 -4.21
N ASN A 206 -16.28 -9.60 -3.90
CA ASN A 206 -16.96 -10.26 -2.77
C ASN A 206 -16.56 -9.70 -1.39
N GLU A 207 -15.44 -8.99 -1.30
CA GLU A 207 -14.98 -8.29 -0.08
C GLU A 207 -15.46 -6.84 -0.04
N GLY A 208 -16.29 -6.42 -1.00
CA GLY A 208 -16.82 -5.06 -1.12
C GLY A 208 -15.75 -4.03 -1.48
N ARG A 209 -14.81 -4.39 -2.36
CA ARG A 209 -13.75 -3.52 -2.85
C ARG A 209 -13.70 -3.49 -4.38
N ALA A 210 -13.24 -2.37 -4.93
CA ALA A 210 -13.04 -2.18 -6.36
C ALA A 210 -11.85 -1.26 -6.64
N VAL A 211 -11.26 -1.41 -7.81
CA VAL A 211 -10.27 -0.46 -8.32
C VAL A 211 -11.02 0.76 -8.85
N ALA A 212 -10.67 1.94 -8.39
CA ALA A 212 -11.33 3.20 -8.73
C ALA A 212 -10.35 4.26 -9.22
N ASP A 213 -10.72 4.94 -10.29
CA ASP A 213 -9.99 6.11 -10.78
C ASP A 213 -10.50 7.38 -10.10
N LEU A 214 -9.82 7.81 -9.06
CA LEU A 214 -10.17 9.01 -8.30
C LEU A 214 -10.14 10.30 -9.14
N ARG A 215 -9.46 10.31 -10.29
CA ARG A 215 -9.38 11.51 -11.16
C ARG A 215 -10.75 12.01 -11.61
N TRP A 216 -11.73 11.13 -11.70
CA TRP A 216 -13.11 11.47 -12.06
C TRP A 216 -13.85 12.24 -10.96
N VAL A 217 -13.45 12.08 -9.69
CA VAL A 217 -14.11 12.74 -8.55
C VAL A 217 -13.32 13.94 -8.06
N ILE A 218 -11.99 13.77 -7.85
CA ILE A 218 -11.17 14.83 -7.27
C ILE A 218 -10.41 15.66 -8.31
N GLY A 219 -10.36 15.22 -9.57
CA GLY A 219 -9.64 15.87 -10.67
C GLY A 219 -8.20 15.40 -10.84
N LYS A 220 -7.70 15.43 -12.09
CA LYS A 220 -6.37 14.91 -12.46
C LYS A 220 -5.21 15.56 -11.70
N GLY A 221 -5.27 16.86 -11.44
CA GLY A 221 -4.20 17.60 -10.77
C GLY A 221 -4.06 17.29 -9.28
N ARG A 222 -4.91 16.44 -8.74
CA ARG A 222 -4.91 16.08 -7.32
C ARG A 222 -4.29 14.72 -7.01
N ILE A 223 -3.79 14.01 -8.01
CA ILE A 223 -2.98 12.80 -7.84
C ILE A 223 -1.55 13.17 -8.14
N LEU A 224 -0.68 12.98 -7.15
CA LEU A 224 0.74 13.31 -7.25
C LEU A 224 1.58 12.03 -7.31
N PRO A 225 2.65 12.01 -8.12
CA PRO A 225 3.58 10.89 -8.14
C PRO A 225 4.46 10.83 -6.89
N MET A 226 4.67 11.99 -6.22
CA MET A 226 5.52 12.06 -5.02
C MET A 226 5.23 13.32 -4.18
N THR A 227 5.68 13.26 -2.92
CA THR A 227 5.71 14.41 -2.00
C THR A 227 6.89 14.31 -1.04
N THR A 228 7.18 15.40 -0.31
CA THR A 228 8.14 15.40 0.80
C THR A 228 7.38 15.24 2.13
N LEU A 229 7.57 14.13 2.81
CA LEU A 229 6.92 13.87 4.10
C LEU A 229 7.41 14.83 5.17
N LYS A 230 6.46 15.46 5.85
CA LYS A 230 6.70 16.36 6.98
C LYS A 230 5.94 15.92 8.23
N MET A 231 4.90 15.10 8.07
CA MET A 231 4.05 14.68 9.17
C MET A 231 3.64 13.22 9.05
N MET A 232 3.54 12.56 10.19
CA MET A 232 2.99 11.22 10.31
C MET A 232 1.85 11.23 11.33
N ILE A 233 0.70 10.72 10.94
CA ILE A 233 -0.43 10.44 11.83
C ILE A 233 -0.51 8.92 12.01
N ILE A 234 -0.34 8.46 13.23
CA ILE A 234 -0.54 7.06 13.60
C ILE A 234 -1.93 6.95 14.21
N LEU A 235 -2.79 6.15 13.60
CA LEU A 235 -4.15 5.92 14.09
C LEU A 235 -4.20 4.68 14.98
N LYS A 236 -4.84 4.83 16.13
CA LYS A 236 -5.30 3.71 16.97
C LYS A 236 -6.80 3.81 17.23
N ARG A 237 -7.41 2.72 17.67
CA ARG A 237 -8.76 2.73 18.20
C ARG A 237 -8.76 1.99 19.54
N ASP A 238 -8.71 2.77 20.62
CA ASP A 238 -8.60 2.25 21.97
C ASP A 238 -9.61 2.98 22.87
N PRO A 239 -10.74 2.34 23.23
CA PRO A 239 -11.76 2.95 24.07
C PRO A 239 -11.28 3.25 25.50
N ASN A 240 -10.19 2.63 25.94
CA ASN A 240 -9.65 2.82 27.29
C ASN A 240 -8.67 4.01 27.37
N ASP A 241 -8.21 4.54 26.24
CA ASP A 241 -7.37 5.75 26.22
C ASP A 241 -8.25 6.98 25.97
N THR A 242 -8.31 7.86 26.96
CA THR A 242 -9.09 9.10 26.90
C THR A 242 -8.40 10.21 26.10
N ASN A 243 -7.12 10.08 25.78
CA ASN A 243 -6.40 11.05 24.98
C ASN A 243 -6.83 10.95 23.51
N GLU A 244 -7.33 12.03 22.95
CA GLU A 244 -7.72 12.10 21.55
C GLU A 244 -6.51 12.13 20.61
N ALA A 245 -5.46 12.87 21.00
CA ALA A 245 -4.18 12.93 20.30
C ALA A 245 -3.03 13.24 21.24
N ARG A 246 -1.85 12.77 20.87
CA ARG A 246 -0.58 13.16 21.51
C ARG A 246 0.57 13.21 20.50
N SER A 247 1.49 14.14 20.66
CA SER A 247 2.75 14.14 19.93
C SER A 247 3.65 13.01 20.44
N LEU A 248 4.39 12.39 19.52
CA LEU A 248 5.35 11.34 19.85
C LEU A 248 6.77 11.79 19.51
N GLY A 249 7.70 11.57 20.42
CA GLY A 249 9.13 11.61 20.13
C GLY A 249 9.56 10.38 19.31
N PRO A 250 10.75 10.41 18.66
CA PRO A 250 11.24 9.32 17.84
C PRO A 250 11.32 7.97 18.57
N GLU A 251 11.77 7.96 19.83
CA GLU A 251 11.89 6.74 20.65
C GLU A 251 10.52 6.11 20.93
N ASP A 252 9.54 6.92 21.38
CA ASP A 252 8.17 6.46 21.64
C ASP A 252 7.49 6.00 20.35
N GLY A 253 7.75 6.71 19.25
CA GLY A 253 7.27 6.32 17.92
C GLY A 253 7.82 4.96 17.50
N LEU A 254 9.13 4.74 17.62
CA LEU A 254 9.76 3.47 17.27
C LEU A 254 9.24 2.31 18.12
N LYS A 255 9.11 2.51 19.42
CA LYS A 255 8.51 1.52 20.32
C LYS A 255 7.08 1.18 19.89
N LEU A 256 6.28 2.18 19.53
CA LEU A 256 4.92 1.97 19.05
C LEU A 256 4.88 1.14 17.76
N PHE A 257 5.83 1.37 16.83
CA PHE A 257 5.97 0.55 15.62
C PHE A 257 6.30 -0.90 15.94
N GLU A 258 7.19 -1.14 16.90
CA GLU A 258 7.59 -2.49 17.31
C GLU A 258 6.44 -3.23 18.04
N ASP A 259 5.81 -2.56 19.01
CA ASP A 259 4.76 -3.16 19.85
C ASP A 259 3.48 -3.47 19.07
N ASN A 260 3.17 -2.72 18.00
CA ASN A 260 1.93 -2.85 17.23
C ASN A 260 2.12 -3.42 15.82
N ALA A 261 3.32 -3.89 15.50
CA ALA A 261 3.65 -4.44 14.18
C ALA A 261 3.25 -3.50 13.01
N TYR A 262 3.46 -2.19 13.16
CA TYR A 262 3.19 -1.20 12.13
C TYR A 262 4.18 -1.25 10.95
N PHE A 263 5.22 -2.08 11.04
CA PHE A 263 6.00 -2.45 9.87
C PHE A 263 5.09 -3.13 8.85
N ASN A 264 5.39 -2.91 7.57
CA ASN A 264 4.56 -3.46 6.52
C ASN A 264 4.39 -5.01 6.68
N PRO A 265 3.18 -5.52 6.89
CA PRO A 265 2.97 -6.93 7.18
C PRO A 265 3.07 -7.83 5.93
N HIS A 266 3.08 -7.23 4.73
CA HIS A 266 3.07 -7.96 3.45
C HIS A 266 4.45 -8.21 2.86
N LEU A 267 5.54 -7.90 3.58
CA LEU A 267 6.90 -8.04 3.07
C LEU A 267 7.28 -9.52 2.87
N LEU A 268 7.81 -9.86 1.68
CA LEU A 268 8.11 -11.22 1.27
C LEU A 268 9.32 -11.79 2.03
N VAL A 269 10.36 -10.98 2.25
CA VAL A 269 11.56 -11.39 2.99
C VAL A 269 11.61 -10.66 4.33
N ASN A 270 11.75 -11.44 5.40
CA ASN A 270 11.76 -10.91 6.77
C ASN A 270 12.85 -11.55 7.63
N ASN A 271 14.09 -11.56 7.12
CA ASN A 271 15.27 -12.05 7.82
C ASN A 271 15.85 -10.98 8.80
N PRO A 272 16.84 -11.32 9.66
CA PRO A 272 17.42 -10.36 10.60
C PRO A 272 18.03 -9.11 9.93
N TYR A 273 18.65 -9.25 8.76
CA TYR A 273 19.21 -8.13 8.01
C TYR A 273 18.11 -7.16 7.55
N LYS A 274 17.06 -7.67 6.90
CA LYS A 274 15.91 -6.85 6.45
C LYS A 274 15.22 -6.14 7.63
N LYS A 275 15.05 -6.82 8.76
CA LYS A 275 14.52 -6.20 9.98
C LYS A 275 15.39 -5.05 10.46
N HIS A 276 16.71 -5.23 10.43
CA HIS A 276 17.65 -4.21 10.87
C HIS A 276 17.60 -2.95 9.98
N ILE A 277 17.69 -3.08 8.67
CA ILE A 277 17.66 -1.93 7.75
C ILE A 277 16.31 -1.21 7.77
N ARG A 278 15.21 -1.94 7.89
CA ARG A 278 13.86 -1.37 8.02
C ARG A 278 13.69 -0.61 9.33
N LYS A 279 14.22 -1.13 10.44
CA LYS A 279 14.23 -0.42 11.73
C LYS A 279 15.04 0.87 11.63
N GLN A 280 16.23 0.85 11.02
CA GLN A 280 17.03 2.06 10.78
C GLN A 280 16.26 3.08 9.93
N TYR A 281 15.59 2.62 8.88
CA TYR A 281 14.78 3.48 8.04
C TYR A 281 13.62 4.14 8.84
N ILE A 282 12.87 3.37 9.63
CA ILE A 282 11.77 3.91 10.47
C ILE A 282 12.30 4.92 11.49
N THR A 283 13.45 4.66 12.13
CA THR A 283 14.09 5.64 13.00
C THR A 283 14.34 6.96 12.26
N ASN A 284 14.95 6.89 11.08
CA ASN A 284 15.18 8.07 10.24
C ASN A 284 13.89 8.79 9.82
N LEU A 285 12.82 8.05 9.56
CA LEU A 285 11.51 8.61 9.22
C LEU A 285 10.91 9.37 10.41
N LEU A 286 10.97 8.78 11.60
CA LEU A 286 10.48 9.40 12.83
C LEU A 286 11.27 10.65 13.23
N ASP A 287 12.58 10.64 13.04
CA ASP A 287 13.47 11.79 13.34
C ASP A 287 13.21 13.00 12.43
N ARG A 288 12.69 12.78 11.22
CA ARG A 288 12.52 13.82 10.19
C ARG A 288 11.07 14.26 9.98
N THR A 289 10.14 13.66 10.72
CA THR A 289 8.72 14.00 10.62
C THR A 289 8.15 14.38 11.99
N THR A 290 7.14 15.24 11.99
CA THR A 290 6.32 15.46 13.18
C THR A 290 5.33 14.32 13.31
N VAL A 291 5.34 13.63 14.45
CA VAL A 291 4.54 12.41 14.64
C VAL A 291 3.43 12.64 15.67
N TYR A 292 2.22 12.26 15.31
CA TYR A 292 1.07 12.26 16.23
C TYR A 292 0.42 10.88 16.30
N LEU A 293 0.10 10.44 17.52
CA LEU A 293 -0.81 9.32 17.74
C LEU A 293 -2.23 9.88 17.93
N VAL A 294 -3.17 9.42 17.13
CA VAL A 294 -4.57 9.87 17.17
C VAL A 294 -5.48 8.68 17.47
N ASN A 295 -6.36 8.84 18.46
CA ASN A 295 -7.35 7.84 18.84
C ASN A 295 -8.67 8.07 18.10
N THR A 296 -9.11 7.08 17.31
CA THR A 296 -10.27 7.16 16.43
C THR A 296 -11.55 6.59 17.07
N THR A 297 -11.73 6.74 18.36
CA THR A 297 -12.93 6.27 19.08
C THR A 297 -14.14 7.16 18.86
N LYS A 298 -13.95 8.42 18.48
CA LYS A 298 -14.99 9.37 18.10
C LYS A 298 -15.53 9.13 16.68
N THR A 299 -16.49 9.95 16.27
CA THR A 299 -17.01 9.91 14.91
C THR A 299 -15.92 10.21 13.87
N ALA A 300 -16.13 9.78 12.62
CA ALA A 300 -15.21 10.05 11.53
C ALA A 300 -14.99 11.56 11.33
N GLN A 301 -16.06 12.36 11.47
CA GLN A 301 -16.04 13.82 11.30
C GLN A 301 -15.26 14.52 12.45
N GLU A 302 -15.46 14.08 13.69
CA GLU A 302 -14.71 14.63 14.82
C GLU A 302 -13.22 14.31 14.73
N THR A 303 -12.88 13.05 14.42
CA THR A 303 -11.50 12.63 14.18
C THR A 303 -10.89 13.42 13.01
N GLN A 304 -11.66 13.64 11.94
CA GLN A 304 -11.19 14.43 10.80
C GLN A 304 -10.89 15.88 11.18
N ARG A 305 -11.74 16.53 11.99
CA ARG A 305 -11.48 17.89 12.48
C ARG A 305 -10.20 17.97 13.31
N LEU A 306 -9.97 16.98 14.16
CA LEU A 306 -8.77 16.89 14.95
C LEU A 306 -7.51 16.76 14.07
N ILE A 307 -7.52 15.84 13.09
CA ILE A 307 -6.38 15.64 12.16
C ILE A 307 -6.11 16.92 11.36
N ARG A 308 -7.16 17.61 10.86
CA ARG A 308 -7.01 18.89 10.17
C ARG A 308 -6.36 19.96 11.05
N SER A 309 -6.76 20.04 12.32
CA SER A 309 -6.17 20.97 13.28
C SER A 309 -4.68 20.68 13.50
N LEU A 310 -4.30 19.40 13.66
CA LEU A 310 -2.89 18.99 13.84
C LEU A 310 -2.06 19.29 12.58
N ALA A 311 -2.64 19.12 11.40
CA ALA A 311 -1.98 19.36 10.11
C ALA A 311 -2.04 20.84 9.66
N ASN A 312 -2.65 21.74 10.43
CA ASN A 312 -2.91 23.12 10.07
C ASN A 312 -3.70 23.28 8.74
N VAL A 313 -4.63 22.35 8.49
CA VAL A 313 -5.53 22.36 7.33
C VAL A 313 -6.79 23.10 7.69
N PRO A 314 -7.28 24.05 6.86
CA PRO A 314 -8.54 24.73 7.12
C PRO A 314 -9.71 23.76 7.33
N GLN A 315 -10.64 24.10 8.23
CA GLN A 315 -11.87 23.34 8.38
C GLN A 315 -12.73 23.58 7.13
N THR A 316 -13.09 22.51 6.42
CA THR A 316 -14.11 22.61 5.37
C THR A 316 -15.49 22.77 5.99
N PRO A 317 -16.36 23.65 5.45
CA PRO A 317 -17.72 23.86 5.94
C PRO A 317 -18.55 22.57 5.97
#